data_8bc2cd81a27b4597fd08737667c3e29d
#
_entry.id   8bc2cd81a27b4597fd08737667c3e29d
#
_cell.length_a   1.000
_cell.length_b   1.000
_cell.length_c   1.000
_cell.angle_alpha   90.00
_cell.angle_beta   90.00
_cell.angle_gamma   90.00
#
_symmetry.space_group_name_H-M   'P 1'
#
loop_
_entity.id
_entity.type
_entity.pdbx_description
1 polymer ?
#
loop_
_entity_poly.entity_id
_entity_poly.type
_entity_poly.pdbx_seq_one_letter_code
_entity_poly.pdbx_strand_id
1 'polypeptide(L)'
;MSRVQRYTTSTAGRWAMLVIGMLATASTALLLNGAAFLIPALRDQRGLSLASAGLVVAMPTAGIVLTLFAWGAVVDRVGERRSLIAGSVLTSMAAFCAAATESTVALAVFLLLGGMAAASVNSATGRVVVGWFPPHRRGLSMGIRQMSLPLGVALSALLIPGIASDHGVGTAMLLPAVASALSALACLVGVFDPPRPSRSAASSADLLANPYRGRRDLWRIHGASVALVVPQYVVWTFALVWLVDQRAWSPEAAGVLITVSQILGAGGRIAAGAVSDRVGSRLGPMRWVSVGVVAVMAALAIADAAGLAVSVVILVVASVATVSPNGLAFTAVAERAGPFWSGRALGAQNTSQFIAASAVPPVFGALITHTSYAVAFGVSAAIALLAVPTIPREARDRLHQ
;
A
#
# COMPACT_ATOMS: atom_id res chain seq x y z
N MET A 1 -28.40 -9.99 22.75
CA MET A 1 -27.12 -9.60 22.07
C MET A 1 -26.31 -8.66 22.97
N SER A 2 -25.04 -8.95 23.20
CA SER A 2 -24.15 -8.06 23.94
C SER A 2 -23.94 -6.73 23.19
N ARG A 3 -23.46 -5.68 23.88
CA ARG A 3 -23.11 -4.40 23.22
C ARG A 3 -22.08 -4.59 22.09
N VAL A 4 -21.11 -5.49 22.31
CA VAL A 4 -20.09 -5.84 21.31
C VAL A 4 -20.72 -6.51 20.08
N GLN A 5 -21.62 -7.47 20.26
CA GLN A 5 -22.32 -8.09 19.13
C GLN A 5 -23.13 -7.08 18.32
N ARG A 6 -23.86 -6.18 19.00
CA ARG A 6 -24.61 -5.11 18.31
C ARG A 6 -23.70 -4.18 17.51
N TYR A 7 -22.55 -3.81 18.06
CA TYR A 7 -21.57 -2.98 17.35
C TYR A 7 -20.99 -3.70 16.13
N THR A 8 -20.49 -4.92 16.29
CA THR A 8 -19.79 -5.66 15.22
C THR A 8 -20.70 -6.10 14.09
N THR A 9 -21.98 -6.34 14.35
CA THR A 9 -22.96 -6.72 13.32
C THR A 9 -23.61 -5.52 12.64
N SER A 10 -23.55 -4.33 13.25
CA SER A 10 -24.10 -3.11 12.66
C SER A 10 -23.28 -2.61 11.47
N THR A 11 -23.95 -2.01 10.50
CA THR A 11 -23.27 -1.36 9.37
C THR A 11 -22.33 -0.27 9.86
N ALA A 12 -22.76 0.58 10.79
CA ALA A 12 -21.95 1.64 11.36
C ALA A 12 -20.67 1.11 12.05
N GLY A 13 -20.78 0.03 12.84
CA GLY A 13 -19.63 -0.56 13.51
C GLY A 13 -18.59 -1.14 12.53
N ARG A 14 -19.04 -1.78 11.44
CA ARG A 14 -18.12 -2.27 10.39
C ARG A 14 -17.37 -1.14 9.70
N TRP A 15 -18.06 -0.04 9.37
CA TRP A 15 -17.42 1.13 8.80
C TRP A 15 -16.49 1.82 9.81
N ALA A 16 -16.85 1.89 11.08
CA ALA A 16 -15.98 2.42 12.13
C ALA A 16 -14.69 1.60 12.25
N MET A 17 -14.77 0.25 12.24
CA MET A 17 -13.58 -0.61 12.22
C MET A 17 -12.70 -0.37 10.99
N LEU A 18 -13.30 -0.17 9.82
CA LEU A 18 -12.57 0.19 8.59
C LEU A 18 -11.83 1.52 8.77
N VAL A 19 -12.52 2.57 9.24
CA VAL A 19 -11.93 3.90 9.46
C VAL A 19 -10.78 3.83 10.46
N ILE A 20 -10.94 3.10 11.57
CA ILE A 20 -9.86 2.90 12.54
C ILE A 20 -8.66 2.19 11.89
N GLY A 21 -8.89 1.15 11.09
CA GLY A 21 -7.84 0.48 10.33
C GLY A 21 -7.17 1.40 9.30
N MET A 22 -7.93 2.32 8.70
CA MET A 22 -7.39 3.34 7.80
C MET A 22 -6.50 4.35 8.55
N LEU A 23 -6.94 4.82 9.71
CA LEU A 23 -6.14 5.72 10.57
C LEU A 23 -4.84 5.03 11.01
N ALA A 24 -4.91 3.76 11.39
CA ALA A 24 -3.72 2.98 11.72
C ALA A 24 -2.76 2.85 10.52
N THR A 25 -3.28 2.61 9.32
CA THR A 25 -2.45 2.57 8.11
C THR A 25 -1.87 3.95 7.75
N ALA A 26 -2.64 5.02 7.90
CA ALA A 26 -2.15 6.38 7.68
C ALA A 26 -1.07 6.78 8.70
N SER A 27 -1.21 6.39 9.97
CA SER A 27 -0.18 6.66 11.00
C SER A 27 1.12 5.92 10.73
N THR A 28 1.05 4.67 10.25
CA THR A 28 2.28 3.96 9.81
C THR A 28 2.88 4.58 8.56
N ALA A 29 2.08 5.11 7.65
CA ALA A 29 2.57 5.83 6.47
C ALA A 29 3.29 7.14 6.83
N LEU A 30 2.88 7.82 7.92
CA LEU A 30 3.62 8.97 8.47
C LEU A 30 5.06 8.59 8.86
N LEU A 31 5.28 7.42 9.43
CA LEU A 31 6.63 6.94 9.74
C LEU A 31 7.39 6.51 8.48
N LEU A 32 6.76 5.68 7.64
CA LEU A 32 7.41 5.04 6.49
C LEU A 32 7.78 6.04 5.40
N ASN A 33 6.82 6.88 5.02
CA ASN A 33 7.00 7.84 3.93
C ASN A 33 7.44 9.21 4.45
N GLY A 34 7.06 9.54 5.69
CA GLY A 34 7.45 10.77 6.35
C GLY A 34 8.95 10.88 6.56
N ALA A 35 9.64 9.75 6.77
CA ALA A 35 11.09 9.73 6.89
C ALA A 35 11.80 10.38 5.69
N ALA A 36 11.29 10.21 4.45
CA ALA A 36 11.88 10.82 3.27
C ALA A 36 11.88 12.36 3.30
N PHE A 37 10.88 12.95 3.95
CA PHE A 37 10.76 14.41 4.10
C PHE A 37 11.72 15.00 5.15
N LEU A 38 12.45 14.16 5.89
CA LEU A 38 13.51 14.59 6.81
C LEU A 38 14.86 14.81 6.12
N ILE A 39 15.05 14.40 4.86
CA ILE A 39 16.33 14.48 4.17
C ILE A 39 16.95 15.89 4.26
N PRO A 40 16.24 16.99 3.96
CA PRO A 40 16.81 18.33 4.09
C PRO A 40 17.32 18.60 5.51
N ALA A 41 16.48 18.39 6.51
CA ALA A 41 16.82 18.62 7.92
C ALA A 41 17.97 17.73 8.41
N LEU A 42 18.05 16.47 7.96
CA LEU A 42 19.18 15.58 8.28
C LEU A 42 20.49 16.07 7.69
N ARG A 43 20.46 16.66 6.50
CA ARG A 43 21.65 17.25 5.87
C ARG A 43 22.08 18.53 6.57
N ASP A 44 21.14 19.42 6.85
CA ASP A 44 21.42 20.74 7.39
C ASP A 44 21.75 20.70 8.89
N GLN A 45 21.00 19.92 9.68
CA GLN A 45 21.15 19.89 11.13
C GLN A 45 22.16 18.86 11.63
N ARG A 46 22.35 17.74 10.88
CA ARG A 46 23.27 16.65 11.27
C ARG A 46 24.49 16.51 10.33
N GLY A 47 24.64 17.36 9.33
CA GLY A 47 25.76 17.38 8.40
C GLY A 47 25.87 16.11 7.53
N LEU A 48 24.77 15.37 7.31
CA LEU A 48 24.81 14.12 6.56
C LEU A 48 24.97 14.38 5.06
N SER A 49 25.73 13.51 4.40
CA SER A 49 25.69 13.44 2.93
C SER A 49 24.31 12.99 2.47
N LEU A 50 23.95 13.31 1.21
CA LEU A 50 22.69 12.86 0.62
C LEU A 50 22.55 11.32 0.67
N ALA A 51 23.64 10.60 0.44
CA ALA A 51 23.67 9.14 0.49
C ALA A 51 23.39 8.60 1.92
N SER A 52 24.03 9.20 2.94
CA SER A 52 23.84 8.82 4.33
C SER A 52 22.41 9.15 4.81
N ALA A 53 21.88 10.32 4.47
CA ALA A 53 20.50 10.69 4.76
C ALA A 53 19.53 9.73 4.05
N GLY A 54 19.79 9.39 2.78
CA GLY A 54 19.02 8.42 2.02
C GLY A 54 18.97 7.03 2.68
N LEU A 55 20.10 6.55 3.20
CA LEU A 55 20.15 5.28 3.95
C LEU A 55 19.31 5.34 5.22
N VAL A 56 19.39 6.41 6.01
CA VAL A 56 18.58 6.58 7.22
C VAL A 56 17.08 6.52 6.92
N VAL A 57 16.64 7.26 5.91
CA VAL A 57 15.20 7.33 5.56
C VAL A 57 14.68 6.09 4.84
N ALA A 58 15.55 5.22 4.33
CA ALA A 58 15.18 3.93 3.76
C ALA A 58 14.93 2.86 4.83
N MET A 59 15.39 3.06 6.08
CA MET A 59 15.30 2.06 7.15
C MET A 59 13.85 1.62 7.46
N PRO A 60 12.83 2.50 7.53
CA PRO A 60 11.47 2.06 7.78
C PRO A 60 10.96 1.10 6.70
N THR A 61 11.27 1.38 5.43
CA THR A 61 10.88 0.50 4.30
C THR A 61 11.62 -0.83 4.36
N ALA A 62 12.89 -0.84 4.72
CA ALA A 62 13.64 -2.08 4.94
C ALA A 62 13.00 -2.91 6.08
N GLY A 63 12.65 -2.26 7.19
CA GLY A 63 12.00 -2.90 8.34
C GLY A 63 10.67 -3.56 7.96
N ILE A 64 9.81 -2.87 7.21
CA ILE A 64 8.52 -3.42 6.79
C ILE A 64 8.71 -4.65 5.90
N VAL A 65 9.61 -4.61 4.92
CA VAL A 65 9.89 -5.73 4.01
C VAL A 65 10.35 -6.97 4.78
N LEU A 66 11.21 -6.79 5.77
CA LEU A 66 11.76 -7.88 6.58
C LEU A 66 10.69 -8.63 7.40
N THR A 67 9.62 -7.96 7.83
CA THR A 67 8.69 -8.53 8.81
C THR A 67 7.26 -8.72 8.33
N LEU A 68 6.89 -8.25 7.14
CA LEU A 68 5.52 -8.36 6.61
C LEU A 68 4.98 -9.79 6.62
N PHE A 69 5.76 -10.75 6.17
CA PHE A 69 5.34 -12.16 6.17
C PHE A 69 5.21 -12.72 7.58
N ALA A 70 6.16 -12.39 8.47
CA ALA A 70 6.13 -12.80 9.87
C ALA A 70 4.90 -12.25 10.60
N TRP A 71 4.59 -10.96 10.42
CA TRP A 71 3.37 -10.36 10.95
C TRP A 71 2.10 -10.98 10.37
N GLY A 72 2.11 -11.35 9.11
CA GLY A 72 1.03 -12.12 8.51
C GLY A 72 0.76 -13.42 9.26
N ALA A 73 1.81 -14.16 9.62
CA ALA A 73 1.71 -15.38 10.42
C ALA A 73 1.24 -15.11 11.87
N VAL A 74 1.66 -13.99 12.46
CA VAL A 74 1.18 -13.55 13.79
C VAL A 74 -0.32 -13.25 13.73
N VAL A 75 -0.77 -12.45 12.74
CA VAL A 75 -2.20 -12.13 12.54
C VAL A 75 -3.04 -13.38 12.37
N ASP A 76 -2.57 -14.37 11.63
CA ASP A 76 -3.29 -15.63 11.44
C ASP A 76 -3.46 -16.42 12.74
N ARG A 77 -2.52 -16.28 13.69
CA ARG A 77 -2.52 -17.02 14.96
C ARG A 77 -3.25 -16.30 16.09
N VAL A 78 -2.94 -15.01 16.28
CA VAL A 78 -3.39 -14.26 17.47
C VAL A 78 -4.58 -13.33 17.21
N GLY A 79 -4.91 -13.09 15.94
CA GLY A 79 -6.01 -12.23 15.52
C GLY A 79 -5.57 -10.83 15.07
N GLU A 80 -6.51 -10.13 14.46
CA GLU A 80 -6.31 -8.81 13.85
C GLU A 80 -6.17 -7.73 14.93
N ARG A 81 -7.06 -7.77 15.92
CA ARG A 81 -7.10 -6.77 17.00
C ARG A 81 -5.79 -6.70 17.76
N ARG A 82 -5.30 -7.85 18.25
CA ARG A 82 -4.05 -7.91 19.03
C ARG A 82 -2.86 -7.49 18.18
N SER A 83 -2.81 -7.91 16.93
CA SER A 83 -1.73 -7.55 16.01
C SER A 83 -1.71 -6.05 15.69
N LEU A 84 -2.88 -5.43 15.48
CA LEU A 84 -3.00 -3.98 15.25
C LEU A 84 -2.55 -3.19 16.47
N ILE A 85 -3.02 -3.57 17.67
CA ILE A 85 -2.63 -2.89 18.91
C ILE A 85 -1.13 -3.02 19.15
N ALA A 86 -0.59 -4.24 19.13
CA ALA A 86 0.83 -4.49 19.39
C ALA A 86 1.71 -3.76 18.36
N GLY A 87 1.39 -3.86 17.07
CA GLY A 87 2.16 -3.18 16.04
C GLY A 87 2.09 -1.66 16.14
N SER A 88 0.91 -1.08 16.40
CA SER A 88 0.79 0.37 16.57
C SER A 88 1.51 0.87 17.83
N VAL A 89 1.46 0.13 18.95
CA VAL A 89 2.23 0.45 20.16
C VAL A 89 3.73 0.39 19.90
N LEU A 90 4.23 -0.69 19.30
CA LEU A 90 5.65 -0.83 18.98
C LEU A 90 6.12 0.22 17.97
N THR A 91 5.30 0.57 16.97
CA THR A 91 5.60 1.66 16.02
C THR A 91 5.69 3.00 16.76
N SER A 92 4.75 3.28 17.66
CA SER A 92 4.74 4.49 18.47
C SER A 92 6.00 4.58 19.37
N MET A 93 6.33 3.49 20.08
CA MET A 93 7.52 3.44 20.93
C MET A 93 8.81 3.68 20.12
N ALA A 94 8.95 3.02 18.97
CA ALA A 94 10.10 3.22 18.11
C ALA A 94 10.21 4.66 17.61
N ALA A 95 9.07 5.29 17.24
CA ALA A 95 9.02 6.68 16.81
C ALA A 95 9.33 7.67 17.96
N PHE A 96 8.88 7.40 19.20
CA PHE A 96 9.28 8.19 20.38
C PHE A 96 10.78 8.06 20.67
N CYS A 97 11.34 6.86 20.58
CA CYS A 97 12.78 6.66 20.71
C CYS A 97 13.56 7.38 19.60
N ALA A 98 13.04 7.36 18.38
CA ALA A 98 13.61 8.13 17.25
C ALA A 98 13.54 9.64 17.49
N ALA A 99 12.48 10.13 18.12
CA ALA A 99 12.32 11.53 18.51
C ALA A 99 13.31 11.97 19.59
N ALA A 100 13.61 11.06 20.54
CA ALA A 100 14.45 11.35 21.72
C ALA A 100 15.96 11.21 21.43
N THR A 101 16.39 10.76 20.26
CA THR A 101 17.81 10.50 19.97
C THR A 101 18.43 11.55 19.07
N GLU A 102 19.64 12.00 19.42
CA GLU A 102 20.50 12.83 18.57
C GLU A 102 21.43 11.98 17.68
N SER A 103 21.65 10.72 18.04
CA SER A 103 22.50 9.81 17.29
C SER A 103 21.84 9.40 15.96
N THR A 104 22.52 9.61 14.85
CA THR A 104 22.04 9.19 13.51
C THR A 104 21.91 7.67 13.40
N VAL A 105 22.81 6.92 14.02
CA VAL A 105 22.75 5.44 14.01
C VAL A 105 21.55 4.98 14.82
N ALA A 106 21.32 5.54 16.00
CA ALA A 106 20.15 5.20 16.81
C ALA A 106 18.85 5.57 16.10
N LEU A 107 18.79 6.74 15.43
CA LEU A 107 17.66 7.13 14.59
C LEU A 107 17.37 6.08 13.51
N ALA A 108 18.41 5.66 12.77
CA ALA A 108 18.27 4.64 11.72
C ALA A 108 17.75 3.31 12.28
N VAL A 109 18.27 2.87 13.44
CA VAL A 109 17.80 1.65 14.12
C VAL A 109 16.34 1.78 14.57
N PHE A 110 15.95 2.88 15.20
CA PHE A 110 14.55 3.06 15.62
C PHE A 110 13.60 3.20 14.43
N LEU A 111 14.01 3.81 13.34
CA LEU A 111 13.24 3.85 12.10
C LEU A 111 13.07 2.44 11.51
N LEU A 112 14.11 1.62 11.52
CA LEU A 112 14.04 0.20 11.09
C LEU A 112 13.05 -0.57 11.98
N LEU A 113 13.18 -0.48 13.30
CA LEU A 113 12.29 -1.16 14.26
C LEU A 113 10.84 -0.68 14.12
N GLY A 114 10.64 0.61 13.93
CA GLY A 114 9.33 1.20 13.67
C GLY A 114 8.70 0.64 12.39
N GLY A 115 9.48 0.52 11.31
CA GLY A 115 9.06 -0.13 10.07
C GLY A 115 8.72 -1.60 10.26
N MET A 116 9.55 -2.34 11.01
CA MET A 116 9.28 -3.74 11.37
C MET A 116 7.95 -3.90 12.11
N ALA A 117 7.63 -3.01 13.02
CA ALA A 117 6.36 -3.01 13.76
C ALA A 117 5.16 -2.61 12.88
N ALA A 118 5.33 -1.59 12.03
CA ALA A 118 4.32 -1.06 11.12
C ALA A 118 3.79 -2.11 10.12
N ALA A 119 4.58 -3.14 9.81
CA ALA A 119 4.20 -4.25 8.95
C ALA A 119 2.95 -5.01 9.43
N SER A 120 2.68 -5.02 10.75
CA SER A 120 1.49 -5.63 11.35
C SER A 120 0.20 -5.03 10.82
N VAL A 121 0.16 -3.71 10.68
CA VAL A 121 -1.02 -2.96 10.24
C VAL A 121 -1.40 -3.32 8.80
N ASN A 122 -0.40 -3.44 7.91
CA ASN A 122 -0.62 -3.83 6.51
C ASN A 122 -1.22 -5.25 6.40
N SER A 123 -0.75 -6.19 7.22
CA SER A 123 -1.24 -7.57 7.22
C SER A 123 -2.62 -7.70 7.85
N ALA A 124 -2.93 -6.95 8.91
CA ALA A 124 -4.16 -7.09 9.69
C ALA A 124 -5.35 -6.35 9.07
N THR A 125 -5.18 -5.11 8.60
CA THR A 125 -6.30 -4.28 8.13
C THR A 125 -7.02 -4.85 6.90
N GLY A 126 -6.30 -5.53 6.00
CA GLY A 126 -6.92 -6.23 4.87
C GLY A 126 -7.86 -7.35 5.30
N ARG A 127 -7.51 -8.06 6.38
CA ARG A 127 -8.34 -9.12 6.95
C ARG A 127 -9.59 -8.60 7.66
N VAL A 128 -9.49 -7.45 8.35
CA VAL A 128 -10.66 -6.76 8.93
C VAL A 128 -11.72 -6.53 7.84
N VAL A 129 -11.31 -6.08 6.65
CA VAL A 129 -12.23 -5.88 5.53
C VAL A 129 -12.89 -7.19 5.11
N VAL A 130 -12.10 -8.22 4.79
CA VAL A 130 -12.63 -9.48 4.27
C VAL A 130 -13.46 -10.24 5.31
N GLY A 131 -13.11 -10.10 6.59
CA GLY A 131 -13.79 -10.79 7.68
C GLY A 131 -15.12 -10.16 8.12
N TRP A 132 -15.25 -8.82 8.03
CA TRP A 132 -16.45 -8.12 8.51
C TRP A 132 -17.41 -7.68 7.41
N PHE A 133 -16.89 -7.45 6.18
CA PHE A 133 -17.76 -7.02 5.08
C PHE A 133 -18.27 -8.22 4.29
N PRO A 134 -19.55 -8.20 3.90
CA PRO A 134 -20.13 -9.26 3.07
C PRO A 134 -19.47 -9.25 1.68
N PRO A 135 -19.42 -10.39 0.96
CA PRO A 135 -18.71 -10.52 -0.31
C PRO A 135 -19.01 -9.42 -1.33
N HIS A 136 -20.28 -9.00 -1.43
CA HIS A 136 -20.75 -7.96 -2.36
C HIS A 136 -20.36 -6.51 -1.98
N ARG A 137 -19.63 -6.31 -0.88
CA ARG A 137 -19.10 -4.99 -0.43
C ARG A 137 -17.61 -5.01 -0.12
N ARG A 138 -16.92 -6.12 -0.25
CA ARG A 138 -15.49 -6.24 0.07
C ARG A 138 -14.63 -5.44 -0.90
N GLY A 139 -14.97 -5.43 -2.18
CA GLY A 139 -14.24 -4.70 -3.20
C GLY A 139 -14.26 -3.19 -2.92
N LEU A 140 -15.45 -2.63 -2.70
CA LEU A 140 -15.63 -1.23 -2.32
C LEU A 140 -14.86 -0.90 -1.02
N SER A 141 -15.04 -1.70 0.02
CA SER A 141 -14.40 -1.46 1.32
C SER A 141 -12.87 -1.56 1.23
N MET A 142 -12.33 -2.48 0.42
CA MET A 142 -10.90 -2.59 0.17
C MET A 142 -10.37 -1.40 -0.65
N GLY A 143 -11.13 -0.93 -1.64
CA GLY A 143 -10.81 0.27 -2.41
C GLY A 143 -10.69 1.50 -1.50
N ILE A 144 -11.65 1.70 -0.60
CA ILE A 144 -11.64 2.78 0.40
C ILE A 144 -10.45 2.63 1.35
N ARG A 145 -10.18 1.40 1.86
CA ARG A 145 -9.02 1.14 2.70
C ARG A 145 -7.71 1.55 2.03
N GLN A 146 -7.58 1.34 0.73
CA GLN A 146 -6.35 1.66 -0.02
C GLN A 146 -6.08 3.17 -0.15
N MET A 147 -7.01 4.03 0.26
CA MET A 147 -6.78 5.48 0.34
C MET A 147 -5.94 5.88 1.56
N SER A 148 -5.77 5.01 2.54
CA SER A 148 -5.04 5.31 3.78
C SER A 148 -3.58 5.65 3.53
N LEU A 149 -2.92 4.96 2.60
CA LEU A 149 -1.51 5.19 2.27
C LEU A 149 -1.29 6.57 1.66
N PRO A 150 -1.96 6.97 0.54
CA PRO A 150 -1.79 8.31 -0.01
C PRO A 150 -2.20 9.41 0.97
N LEU A 151 -3.18 9.18 1.84
CA LEU A 151 -3.56 10.13 2.89
C LEU A 151 -2.41 10.35 3.88
N GLY A 152 -1.78 9.27 4.35
CA GLY A 152 -0.63 9.35 5.24
C GLY A 152 0.58 10.03 4.58
N VAL A 153 0.84 9.76 3.30
CA VAL A 153 1.90 10.43 2.52
C VAL A 153 1.61 11.93 2.39
N ALA A 154 0.38 12.32 2.08
CA ALA A 154 -0.02 13.72 1.95
C ALA A 154 0.14 14.48 3.28
N LEU A 155 -0.29 13.88 4.40
CA LEU A 155 -0.08 14.45 5.73
C LEU A 155 1.41 14.58 6.07
N SER A 156 2.22 13.60 5.69
CA SER A 156 3.68 13.65 5.87
C SER A 156 4.29 14.83 5.11
N ALA A 157 3.94 14.95 3.84
CA ALA A 157 4.46 16.03 2.97
C ALA A 157 4.08 17.42 3.46
N LEU A 158 2.89 17.55 4.03
CA LEU A 158 2.37 18.83 4.53
C LEU A 158 3.01 19.24 5.86
N LEU A 159 3.21 18.29 6.77
CA LEU A 159 3.53 18.61 8.17
C LEU A 159 5.01 18.41 8.52
N ILE A 160 5.63 17.33 8.03
CA ILE A 160 6.98 16.95 8.48
C ILE A 160 8.06 17.94 8.06
N PRO A 161 8.11 18.48 6.82
CA PRO A 161 9.17 19.41 6.43
C PRO A 161 9.20 20.66 7.31
N GLY A 162 8.03 21.29 7.52
CA GLY A 162 7.92 22.49 8.35
C GLY A 162 8.32 22.24 9.81
N ILE A 163 7.80 21.15 10.42
CA ILE A 163 8.18 20.81 11.80
C ILE A 163 9.69 20.50 11.90
N ALA A 164 10.25 19.79 10.91
CA ALA A 164 11.65 19.42 10.93
C ALA A 164 12.58 20.63 10.74
N SER A 165 12.20 21.62 9.90
CA SER A 165 12.97 22.85 9.71
C SER A 165 12.94 23.74 10.95
N ASP A 166 11.78 23.93 11.55
CA ASP A 166 11.56 24.92 12.61
C ASP A 166 11.90 24.38 14.01
N HIS A 167 11.69 23.08 14.24
CA HIS A 167 11.80 22.45 15.56
C HIS A 167 12.72 21.22 15.61
N GLY A 168 13.33 20.86 14.48
CA GLY A 168 14.28 19.77 14.37
C GLY A 168 13.67 18.39 14.08
N VAL A 169 14.55 17.47 13.68
CA VAL A 169 14.21 16.08 13.28
C VAL A 169 13.49 15.33 14.42
N GLY A 170 13.93 15.48 15.66
CA GLY A 170 13.32 14.84 16.82
C GLY A 170 11.84 15.23 16.98
N THR A 171 11.55 16.53 16.95
CA THR A 171 10.17 17.04 17.06
C THR A 171 9.29 16.53 15.91
N ALA A 172 9.82 16.49 14.69
CA ALA A 172 9.09 15.95 13.53
C ALA A 172 8.71 14.46 13.72
N MET A 173 9.54 13.69 14.43
CA MET A 173 9.25 12.27 14.74
C MET A 173 8.16 12.08 15.81
N LEU A 174 7.80 13.11 16.58
CA LEU A 174 6.65 13.06 17.48
C LEU A 174 5.32 12.91 16.73
N LEU A 175 5.22 13.40 15.50
CA LEU A 175 4.00 13.28 14.69
C LEU A 175 3.62 11.81 14.43
N PRO A 176 4.46 10.95 13.82
CA PRO A 176 4.16 9.54 13.66
C PRO A 176 4.07 8.80 15.00
N ALA A 177 4.80 9.22 16.04
CA ALA A 177 4.75 8.62 17.36
C ALA A 177 3.37 8.78 17.99
N VAL A 178 2.86 10.01 18.08
CA VAL A 178 1.54 10.32 18.63
C VAL A 178 0.42 9.72 17.76
N ALA A 179 0.50 9.84 16.45
CA ALA A 179 -0.48 9.26 15.53
C ALA A 179 -0.59 7.74 15.72
N SER A 180 0.52 7.04 15.90
CA SER A 180 0.54 5.59 16.14
C SER A 180 0.01 5.23 17.54
N ALA A 181 0.28 6.04 18.57
CA ALA A 181 -0.29 5.87 19.90
C ALA A 181 -1.81 6.00 19.90
N LEU A 182 -2.32 7.05 19.25
CA LEU A 182 -3.76 7.27 19.09
C LEU A 182 -4.42 6.15 18.29
N SER A 183 -3.74 5.64 17.26
CA SER A 183 -4.20 4.49 16.49
C SER A 183 -4.26 3.22 17.31
N ALA A 184 -3.27 2.98 18.20
CA ALA A 184 -3.28 1.85 19.13
C ALA A 184 -4.49 1.92 20.07
N LEU A 185 -4.77 3.10 20.63
CA LEU A 185 -5.92 3.35 21.50
C LEU A 185 -7.24 3.15 20.73
N ALA A 186 -7.35 3.69 19.52
CA ALA A 186 -8.53 3.50 18.68
C ALA A 186 -8.76 2.01 18.33
N CYS A 187 -7.69 1.27 18.00
CA CYS A 187 -7.76 -0.17 17.76
C CYS A 187 -8.18 -0.95 19.02
N LEU A 188 -7.70 -0.53 20.20
CA LEU A 188 -8.07 -1.15 21.47
C LEU A 188 -9.56 -1.03 21.75
N VAL A 189 -10.15 0.11 21.45
CA VAL A 189 -11.57 0.41 21.73
C VAL A 189 -12.50 -0.09 20.62
N GLY A 190 -12.12 0.10 19.35
CA GLY A 190 -13.07 0.01 18.23
C GLY A 190 -12.81 -1.12 17.25
N VAL A 191 -11.72 -1.90 17.34
CA VAL A 191 -11.48 -3.04 16.45
C VAL A 191 -11.76 -4.35 17.18
N PHE A 192 -12.46 -5.24 16.50
CA PHE A 192 -12.76 -6.60 16.96
C PHE A 192 -12.36 -7.61 15.91
N ASP A 193 -11.92 -8.79 16.37
CA ASP A 193 -11.57 -9.88 15.45
C ASP A 193 -12.85 -10.40 14.75
N PRO A 194 -12.79 -10.61 13.42
CA PRO A 194 -13.90 -11.23 12.71
C PRO A 194 -14.10 -12.68 13.17
N PRO A 195 -15.35 -13.17 13.13
CA PRO A 195 -15.66 -14.54 13.53
C PRO A 195 -14.90 -15.53 12.66
N ARG A 196 -14.26 -16.49 13.30
CA ARG A 196 -13.59 -17.61 12.63
C ARG A 196 -14.27 -18.93 13.02
N PRO A 197 -14.36 -19.91 12.11
CA PRO A 197 -14.78 -21.26 12.47
C PRO A 197 -13.90 -21.82 13.59
N SER A 198 -14.46 -22.67 14.44
CA SER A 198 -13.66 -23.41 15.41
C SER A 198 -12.60 -24.25 14.69
N ARG A 199 -11.47 -24.54 15.36
CA ARG A 199 -10.40 -25.34 14.72
C ARG A 199 -10.87 -26.72 14.29
N SER A 200 -11.78 -27.35 15.04
CA SER A 200 -12.39 -28.62 14.65
C SER A 200 -13.22 -28.50 13.38
N ALA A 201 -14.14 -27.52 13.31
CA ALA A 201 -14.92 -27.26 12.10
C ALA A 201 -14.04 -26.83 10.91
N ALA A 202 -12.97 -26.08 11.17
CA ALA A 202 -12.02 -25.68 10.15
C ALA A 202 -11.20 -26.86 9.60
N SER A 203 -10.85 -27.82 10.46
CA SER A 203 -10.18 -29.06 10.04
C SER A 203 -11.09 -29.93 9.18
N SER A 204 -12.35 -30.08 9.59
CA SER A 204 -13.34 -30.85 8.82
C SER A 204 -13.64 -30.26 7.43
N ALA A 205 -13.55 -28.93 7.32
CA ALA A 205 -13.76 -28.19 6.07
C ALA A 205 -12.47 -27.89 5.29
N ASP A 206 -11.34 -28.50 5.66
CA ASP A 206 -10.00 -28.30 5.06
C ASP A 206 -9.53 -26.83 5.01
N LEU A 207 -10.07 -25.97 5.88
CA LEU A 207 -9.72 -24.54 5.92
C LEU A 207 -8.35 -24.28 6.55
N LEU A 208 -7.73 -25.28 7.20
CA LEU A 208 -6.40 -25.20 7.78
C LEU A 208 -5.30 -25.58 6.77
N ALA A 209 -5.67 -26.18 5.65
CA ALA A 209 -4.71 -26.60 4.62
C ALA A 209 -3.96 -25.40 4.03
N ASN A 210 -2.74 -25.66 3.62
CA ASN A 210 -1.93 -24.64 2.98
C ASN A 210 -2.47 -24.33 1.57
N PRO A 211 -3.01 -23.12 1.30
CA PRO A 211 -3.66 -22.80 0.02
C PRO A 211 -2.67 -22.68 -1.14
N TYR A 212 -1.36 -22.72 -0.85
CA TYR A 212 -0.31 -22.71 -1.87
C TYR A 212 0.08 -24.12 -2.35
N ARG A 213 -0.33 -25.17 -1.62
CA ARG A 213 -0.05 -26.55 -2.02
C ARG A 213 -1.07 -27.03 -3.07
N GLY A 214 -0.57 -27.51 -4.21
CA GLY A 214 -1.41 -28.06 -5.28
C GLY A 214 -2.22 -27.03 -6.08
N ARG A 215 -2.21 -25.75 -5.70
CA ARG A 215 -2.92 -24.67 -6.38
C ARG A 215 -1.96 -23.54 -6.74
N ARG A 216 -2.01 -23.09 -8.00
CA ARG A 216 -1.15 -22.02 -8.51
C ARG A 216 -1.81 -20.62 -8.48
N ASP A 217 -3.08 -20.54 -8.08
CA ASP A 217 -3.88 -19.32 -8.20
C ASP A 217 -3.29 -18.14 -7.40
N LEU A 218 -2.90 -18.39 -6.13
CA LEU A 218 -2.30 -17.34 -5.30
C LEU A 218 -0.96 -16.87 -5.87
N TRP A 219 -0.09 -17.79 -6.30
CA TRP A 219 1.17 -17.45 -6.94
C TRP A 219 0.99 -16.63 -8.21
N ARG A 220 -0.03 -16.96 -9.02
CA ARG A 220 -0.38 -16.22 -10.23
C ARG A 220 -0.89 -14.84 -9.91
N ILE A 221 -1.73 -14.67 -8.87
CA ILE A 221 -2.21 -13.35 -8.44
C ILE A 221 -1.04 -12.50 -7.90
N HIS A 222 -0.14 -13.08 -7.10
CA HIS A 222 1.07 -12.38 -6.64
C HIS A 222 1.94 -11.93 -7.80
N GLY A 223 2.22 -12.81 -8.76
CA GLY A 223 3.00 -12.48 -9.95
C GLY A 223 2.37 -11.38 -10.80
N ALA A 224 1.04 -11.45 -11.03
CA ALA A 224 0.31 -10.39 -11.71
C ALA A 224 0.40 -9.06 -10.96
N SER A 225 0.27 -9.09 -9.64
CA SER A 225 0.38 -7.88 -8.80
C SER A 225 1.76 -7.26 -8.82
N VAL A 226 2.82 -8.09 -8.82
CA VAL A 226 4.21 -7.63 -8.97
C VAL A 226 4.40 -6.94 -10.32
N ALA A 227 3.90 -7.54 -11.42
CA ALA A 227 3.98 -6.94 -12.74
C ALA A 227 3.21 -5.61 -12.84
N LEU A 228 2.04 -5.50 -12.16
CA LEU A 228 1.22 -4.29 -12.20
C LEU A 228 1.73 -3.18 -11.26
N VAL A 229 2.50 -3.52 -10.23
CA VAL A 229 3.06 -2.49 -9.35
C VAL A 229 4.20 -1.73 -10.03
N VAL A 230 4.88 -2.32 -11.01
CA VAL A 230 5.97 -1.65 -11.74
C VAL A 230 5.50 -0.37 -12.45
N PRO A 231 4.50 -0.40 -13.37
CA PRO A 231 4.02 0.83 -14.00
C PRO A 231 3.48 1.86 -13.00
N GLN A 232 2.87 1.43 -11.89
CA GLN A 232 2.43 2.34 -10.83
C GLN A 232 3.61 3.11 -10.24
N TYR A 233 4.69 2.42 -9.88
CA TYR A 233 5.86 3.07 -9.28
C TYR A 233 6.70 3.83 -10.30
N VAL A 234 6.71 3.45 -11.58
CA VAL A 234 7.29 4.26 -12.66
C VAL A 234 6.59 5.61 -12.75
N VAL A 235 5.26 5.62 -12.79
CA VAL A 235 4.47 6.86 -12.79
C VAL A 235 4.70 7.66 -11.50
N TRP A 236 4.63 7.02 -10.34
CA TRP A 236 4.80 7.73 -9.06
C TRP A 236 6.17 8.35 -8.87
N THR A 237 7.22 7.67 -9.33
CA THR A 237 8.59 8.13 -9.13
C THR A 237 8.98 9.19 -10.14
N PHE A 238 8.58 9.03 -11.39
CA PHE A 238 9.15 9.83 -12.48
C PHE A 238 8.20 10.87 -13.08
N ALA A 239 6.90 10.84 -12.78
CA ALA A 239 5.95 11.76 -13.39
C ALA A 239 6.27 13.25 -13.13
N LEU A 240 6.66 13.60 -11.90
CA LEU A 240 7.02 14.97 -11.56
C LEU A 240 8.25 15.43 -12.35
N VAL A 241 9.31 14.61 -12.32
CA VAL A 241 10.58 14.91 -13.01
C VAL A 241 10.36 15.00 -14.52
N TRP A 242 9.55 14.07 -15.08
CA TRP A 242 9.18 14.09 -16.50
C TRP A 242 8.43 15.38 -16.90
N LEU A 243 7.48 15.85 -16.07
CA LEU A 243 6.77 17.10 -16.32
C LEU A 243 7.70 18.31 -16.33
N VAL A 244 8.63 18.38 -15.39
CA VAL A 244 9.59 19.49 -15.28
C VAL A 244 10.63 19.43 -16.41
N ASP A 245 11.29 18.29 -16.57
CA ASP A 245 12.46 18.16 -17.46
C ASP A 245 12.06 18.03 -18.93
N GLN A 246 10.96 17.30 -19.25
CA GLN A 246 10.57 17.01 -20.63
C GLN A 246 9.43 17.89 -21.15
N ARG A 247 8.60 18.43 -20.26
CA ARG A 247 7.43 19.23 -20.62
C ARG A 247 7.56 20.69 -20.22
N ALA A 248 8.70 21.07 -19.61
CA ALA A 248 9.03 22.44 -19.18
C ALA A 248 7.94 23.06 -18.26
N TRP A 249 7.29 22.23 -17.43
CA TRP A 249 6.33 22.71 -16.42
C TRP A 249 7.11 23.27 -15.22
N SER A 250 6.51 24.28 -14.56
CA SER A 250 7.07 24.69 -13.26
C SER A 250 6.86 23.57 -12.23
N PRO A 251 7.78 23.41 -11.26
CA PRO A 251 7.63 22.40 -10.20
C PRO A 251 6.32 22.51 -9.45
N GLU A 252 5.79 23.72 -9.26
CA GLU A 252 4.53 23.99 -8.57
C GLU A 252 3.34 23.47 -9.38
N ALA A 253 3.28 23.79 -10.68
CA ALA A 253 2.22 23.33 -11.57
C ALA A 253 2.24 21.79 -11.71
N ALA A 254 3.43 21.20 -11.84
CA ALA A 254 3.63 19.76 -11.88
C ALA A 254 3.16 19.11 -10.57
N GLY A 255 3.50 19.68 -9.40
CA GLY A 255 3.06 19.21 -8.09
C GLY A 255 1.53 19.23 -7.93
N VAL A 256 0.87 20.29 -8.41
CA VAL A 256 -0.60 20.38 -8.43
C VAL A 256 -1.21 19.26 -9.28
N LEU A 257 -0.70 19.03 -10.51
CA LEU A 257 -1.20 17.97 -11.38
C LEU A 257 -1.03 16.58 -10.74
N ILE A 258 0.12 16.32 -10.14
CA ILE A 258 0.38 15.04 -9.43
C ILE A 258 -0.61 14.88 -8.27
N THR A 259 -0.85 15.92 -7.49
CA THR A 259 -1.82 15.89 -6.39
C THR A 259 -3.23 15.56 -6.88
N VAL A 260 -3.70 16.23 -7.93
CA VAL A 260 -4.99 15.94 -8.58
C VAL A 260 -5.03 14.49 -9.07
N SER A 261 -3.95 14.02 -9.70
CA SER A 261 -3.86 12.64 -10.20
C SER A 261 -3.96 11.61 -9.06
N GLN A 262 -3.40 11.89 -7.87
CA GLN A 262 -3.52 11.03 -6.70
C GLN A 262 -4.95 10.97 -6.16
N ILE A 263 -5.65 12.11 -6.15
CA ILE A 263 -7.08 12.17 -5.74
C ILE A 263 -7.93 11.36 -6.71
N LEU A 264 -7.73 11.55 -8.02
CA LEU A 264 -8.42 10.77 -9.04
C LEU A 264 -8.09 9.27 -8.95
N GLY A 265 -6.83 8.93 -8.66
CA GLY A 265 -6.38 7.56 -8.42
C GLY A 265 -7.07 6.91 -7.21
N ALA A 266 -7.32 7.67 -6.15
CA ALA A 266 -8.12 7.19 -5.02
C ALA A 266 -9.55 6.86 -5.46
N GLY A 267 -10.18 7.73 -6.27
CA GLY A 267 -11.48 7.46 -6.91
C GLY A 267 -11.46 6.20 -7.79
N GLY A 268 -10.40 6.00 -8.57
CA GLY A 268 -10.20 4.81 -9.40
C GLY A 268 -10.18 3.50 -8.61
N ARG A 269 -9.51 3.48 -7.46
CA ARG A 269 -9.50 2.31 -6.54
C ARG A 269 -10.89 1.99 -6.00
N ILE A 270 -11.65 3.00 -5.62
CA ILE A 270 -13.03 2.85 -5.13
C ILE A 270 -13.93 2.34 -6.26
N ALA A 271 -13.83 2.95 -7.44
CA ALA A 271 -14.62 2.55 -8.61
C ALA A 271 -14.33 1.10 -9.03
N ALA A 272 -13.04 0.71 -9.11
CA ALA A 272 -12.65 -0.66 -9.43
C ALA A 272 -13.23 -1.67 -8.41
N GLY A 273 -13.18 -1.34 -7.12
CA GLY A 273 -13.78 -2.14 -6.05
C GLY A 273 -15.30 -2.26 -6.18
N ALA A 274 -16.00 -1.14 -6.43
CA ALA A 274 -17.45 -1.13 -6.60
C ALA A 274 -17.89 -1.91 -7.86
N VAL A 275 -17.16 -1.77 -8.98
CA VAL A 275 -17.40 -2.56 -10.20
C VAL A 275 -17.22 -4.05 -9.92
N SER A 276 -16.15 -4.43 -9.20
CA SER A 276 -15.89 -5.81 -8.81
C SER A 276 -17.04 -6.41 -7.99
N ASP A 277 -17.59 -5.63 -7.05
CA ASP A 277 -18.73 -6.06 -6.23
C ASP A 277 -20.00 -6.24 -7.07
N ARG A 278 -20.26 -5.33 -8.04
CA ARG A 278 -21.42 -5.43 -8.95
C ARG A 278 -21.33 -6.60 -9.93
N VAL A 279 -20.12 -6.86 -10.44
CA VAL A 279 -19.86 -7.96 -11.39
C VAL A 279 -19.82 -9.32 -10.67
N GLY A 280 -19.66 -9.33 -9.34
CA GLY A 280 -19.51 -10.56 -8.57
C GLY A 280 -18.20 -11.30 -8.85
N SER A 281 -17.14 -10.58 -9.29
CA SER A 281 -15.83 -11.16 -9.62
C SER A 281 -14.71 -10.23 -9.19
N ARG A 282 -13.60 -10.77 -8.69
CA ARG A 282 -12.38 -10.01 -8.35
C ARG A 282 -11.40 -10.00 -9.52
N LEU A 283 -11.22 -11.13 -10.16
CA LEU A 283 -10.20 -11.33 -11.19
C LEU A 283 -10.64 -10.86 -12.57
N GLY A 284 -11.95 -10.86 -12.87
CA GLY A 284 -12.49 -10.30 -14.12
C GLY A 284 -12.15 -8.82 -14.28
N PRO A 285 -12.62 -7.94 -13.35
CA PRO A 285 -12.27 -6.53 -13.34
C PRO A 285 -10.76 -6.29 -13.22
N MET A 286 -10.02 -7.07 -12.44
CA MET A 286 -8.57 -6.97 -12.37
C MET A 286 -7.93 -7.16 -13.75
N ARG A 287 -8.41 -8.13 -14.55
CA ARG A 287 -7.92 -8.36 -15.92
C ARG A 287 -8.26 -7.20 -16.85
N TRP A 288 -9.50 -6.68 -16.80
CA TRP A 288 -9.89 -5.53 -17.61
C TRP A 288 -9.04 -4.30 -17.33
N VAL A 289 -8.83 -4.01 -16.03
CA VAL A 289 -7.96 -2.89 -15.62
C VAL A 289 -6.53 -3.15 -16.05
N SER A 290 -6.01 -4.39 -15.98
CA SER A 290 -4.65 -4.72 -16.43
C SER A 290 -4.47 -4.45 -17.92
N VAL A 291 -5.44 -4.81 -18.76
CA VAL A 291 -5.43 -4.47 -20.21
C VAL A 291 -5.45 -2.95 -20.39
N GLY A 292 -6.28 -2.25 -19.62
CA GLY A 292 -6.30 -0.78 -19.61
C GLY A 292 -4.95 -0.16 -19.21
N VAL A 293 -4.25 -0.73 -18.22
CA VAL A 293 -2.90 -0.29 -17.83
C VAL A 293 -1.91 -0.48 -18.99
N VAL A 294 -1.93 -1.63 -19.66
CA VAL A 294 -1.06 -1.86 -20.82
C VAL A 294 -1.35 -0.83 -21.91
N ALA A 295 -2.62 -0.64 -22.26
CA ALA A 295 -3.01 0.29 -23.31
C ALA A 295 -2.61 1.74 -23.00
N VAL A 296 -2.88 2.21 -21.78
CA VAL A 296 -2.58 3.60 -21.39
C VAL A 296 -1.08 3.85 -21.26
N MET A 297 -0.30 2.89 -20.73
CA MET A 297 1.15 3.03 -20.65
C MET A 297 1.82 2.97 -22.02
N ALA A 298 1.33 2.13 -22.94
CA ALA A 298 1.79 2.10 -24.33
C ALA A 298 1.43 3.41 -25.06
N ALA A 299 0.21 3.92 -24.86
CA ALA A 299 -0.20 5.21 -25.42
C ALA A 299 0.65 6.36 -24.87
N LEU A 300 0.98 6.34 -23.56
CA LEU A 300 1.88 7.31 -22.95
C LEU A 300 3.28 7.27 -23.58
N ALA A 301 3.83 6.06 -23.78
CA ALA A 301 5.12 5.87 -24.43
C ALA A 301 5.13 6.43 -25.86
N ILE A 302 4.10 6.13 -26.66
CA ILE A 302 3.98 6.60 -28.06
C ILE A 302 3.80 8.11 -28.09
N ALA A 303 2.91 8.66 -27.27
CA ALA A 303 2.64 10.10 -27.22
C ALA A 303 3.86 10.90 -26.74
N ASP A 304 4.63 10.34 -25.79
CA ASP A 304 5.87 10.95 -25.32
C ASP A 304 6.97 10.92 -26.40
N ALA A 305 7.18 9.77 -27.06
CA ALA A 305 8.13 9.63 -28.16
C ALA A 305 7.83 10.58 -29.33
N ALA A 306 6.54 10.82 -29.61
CA ALA A 306 6.08 11.75 -30.64
C ALA A 306 6.05 13.23 -30.19
N GLY A 307 6.44 13.54 -28.94
CA GLY A 307 6.42 14.91 -28.41
C GLY A 307 5.04 15.53 -28.22
N LEU A 308 3.97 14.72 -28.21
CA LEU A 308 2.58 15.20 -28.20
C LEU A 308 2.20 15.75 -26.81
N ALA A 309 1.55 16.92 -26.78
CA ALA A 309 1.06 17.52 -25.54
C ALA A 309 0.01 16.65 -24.81
N VAL A 310 -0.77 15.84 -25.56
CA VAL A 310 -1.76 14.92 -24.99
C VAL A 310 -1.16 13.89 -24.02
N SER A 311 0.16 13.65 -24.07
CA SER A 311 0.86 12.77 -23.13
C SER A 311 0.63 13.16 -21.67
N VAL A 312 0.43 14.45 -21.36
CA VAL A 312 0.13 14.91 -19.99
C VAL A 312 -1.25 14.39 -19.52
N VAL A 313 -2.25 14.43 -20.41
CA VAL A 313 -3.58 13.89 -20.12
C VAL A 313 -3.51 12.38 -19.94
N ILE A 314 -2.76 11.70 -20.82
CA ILE A 314 -2.57 10.24 -20.73
C ILE A 314 -1.84 9.87 -19.44
N LEU A 315 -0.90 10.67 -18.95
CA LEU A 315 -0.22 10.46 -17.68
C LEU A 315 -1.22 10.49 -16.50
N VAL A 316 -2.18 11.42 -16.50
CA VAL A 316 -3.24 11.46 -15.48
C VAL A 316 -4.08 10.19 -15.52
N VAL A 317 -4.48 9.74 -16.70
CA VAL A 317 -5.23 8.48 -16.86
C VAL A 317 -4.38 7.28 -16.42
N ALA A 318 -3.08 7.26 -16.76
CA ALA A 318 -2.13 6.24 -16.31
C ALA A 318 -2.01 6.19 -14.78
N SER A 319 -1.96 7.36 -14.14
CA SER A 319 -1.91 7.46 -12.67
C SER A 319 -3.14 6.81 -12.01
N VAL A 320 -4.33 6.97 -12.60
CA VAL A 320 -5.56 6.35 -12.11
C VAL A 320 -5.59 4.85 -12.42
N ALA A 321 -5.26 4.46 -13.64
CA ALA A 321 -5.33 3.08 -14.08
C ALA A 321 -4.36 2.17 -13.32
N THR A 322 -3.11 2.61 -13.12
CA THR A 322 -2.05 1.79 -12.52
C THR A 322 -2.29 1.48 -11.04
N VAL A 323 -3.01 2.32 -10.31
CA VAL A 323 -3.32 2.09 -8.88
C VAL A 323 -4.60 1.28 -8.65
N SER A 324 -5.47 1.21 -9.65
CA SER A 324 -6.80 0.61 -9.54
C SER A 324 -6.81 -0.91 -9.28
N PRO A 325 -5.84 -1.74 -9.76
CA PRO A 325 -5.83 -3.18 -9.51
C PRO A 325 -5.55 -3.57 -8.06
N ASN A 326 -4.91 -2.71 -7.25
CA ASN A 326 -4.41 -3.08 -5.93
C ASN A 326 -5.50 -3.61 -5.01
N GLY A 327 -6.62 -2.90 -4.86
CA GLY A 327 -7.72 -3.33 -4.02
C GLY A 327 -8.30 -4.69 -4.44
N LEU A 328 -8.41 -4.92 -5.74
CA LEU A 328 -8.91 -6.18 -6.31
C LEU A 328 -7.97 -7.35 -6.00
N ALA A 329 -6.66 -7.16 -6.19
CA ALA A 329 -5.65 -8.16 -5.90
C ALA A 329 -5.62 -8.53 -4.41
N PHE A 330 -5.62 -7.53 -3.51
CA PHE A 330 -5.64 -7.77 -2.07
C PHE A 330 -6.92 -8.52 -1.63
N THR A 331 -8.09 -8.13 -2.15
CA THR A 331 -9.35 -8.84 -1.87
C THR A 331 -9.29 -10.27 -2.37
N ALA A 332 -8.87 -10.49 -3.61
CA ALA A 332 -8.77 -11.83 -4.20
C ALA A 332 -7.80 -12.75 -3.44
N VAL A 333 -6.66 -12.22 -3.00
CA VAL A 333 -5.68 -12.97 -2.20
C VAL A 333 -6.27 -13.35 -0.85
N ALA A 334 -6.88 -12.40 -0.12
CA ALA A 334 -7.43 -12.66 1.20
C ALA A 334 -8.61 -13.66 1.16
N GLU A 335 -9.50 -13.54 0.17
CA GLU A 335 -10.63 -14.45 -0.02
C GLU A 335 -10.17 -15.87 -0.36
N ARG A 336 -9.17 -16.02 -1.25
CA ARG A 336 -8.67 -17.35 -1.65
C ARG A 336 -7.80 -18.02 -0.61
N ALA A 337 -7.09 -17.25 0.19
CA ALA A 337 -6.26 -17.80 1.26
C ALA A 337 -7.10 -18.28 2.45
N GLY A 338 -8.32 -17.78 2.59
CA GLY A 338 -9.22 -18.18 3.67
C GLY A 338 -8.84 -17.61 5.05
N PRO A 339 -9.67 -17.89 6.07
CA PRO A 339 -9.61 -17.20 7.36
C PRO A 339 -8.37 -17.54 8.21
N PHE A 340 -7.62 -18.58 7.88
CA PHE A 340 -6.44 -19.02 8.64
C PHE A 340 -5.10 -18.76 7.93
N TRP A 341 -5.16 -18.32 6.65
CA TRP A 341 -3.96 -18.08 5.83
C TRP A 341 -3.90 -16.68 5.23
N SER A 342 -4.96 -15.91 5.29
CA SER A 342 -5.03 -14.60 4.62
C SER A 342 -4.03 -13.58 5.19
N GLY A 343 -3.63 -13.68 6.45
CA GLY A 343 -2.56 -12.84 7.01
C GLY A 343 -1.23 -13.08 6.31
N ARG A 344 -0.79 -14.34 6.23
CA ARG A 344 0.43 -14.73 5.53
C ARG A 344 0.37 -14.41 4.04
N ALA A 345 -0.76 -14.66 3.40
CA ALA A 345 -0.95 -14.39 1.98
C ALA A 345 -0.89 -12.88 1.67
N LEU A 346 -1.51 -12.05 2.49
CA LEU A 346 -1.40 -10.58 2.38
C LEU A 346 0.01 -10.09 2.71
N GLY A 347 0.69 -10.71 3.68
CA GLY A 347 2.10 -10.46 3.97
C GLY A 347 2.99 -10.75 2.76
N ALA A 348 2.84 -11.93 2.13
CA ALA A 348 3.58 -12.30 0.92
C ALA A 348 3.28 -11.34 -0.24
N GLN A 349 2.00 -10.98 -0.44
CA GLN A 349 1.57 -10.00 -1.45
C GLN A 349 2.27 -8.65 -1.29
N ASN A 350 2.23 -8.10 -0.07
CA ASN A 350 2.87 -6.81 0.22
C ASN A 350 4.40 -6.90 0.07
N THR A 351 5.04 -7.94 0.62
CA THR A 351 6.49 -8.12 0.53
C THR A 351 6.95 -8.14 -0.92
N SER A 352 6.30 -8.93 -1.77
CA SER A 352 6.67 -9.03 -3.19
C SER A 352 6.47 -7.69 -3.93
N GLN A 353 5.39 -6.96 -3.62
CA GLN A 353 5.16 -5.63 -4.20
C GLN A 353 6.18 -4.61 -3.72
N PHE A 354 6.54 -4.57 -2.43
CA PHE A 354 7.55 -3.65 -1.91
C PHE A 354 8.94 -3.92 -2.49
N ILE A 355 9.33 -5.20 -2.67
CA ILE A 355 10.59 -5.55 -3.33
C ILE A 355 10.61 -5.02 -4.76
N ALA A 356 9.55 -5.26 -5.54
CA ALA A 356 9.46 -4.77 -6.91
C ALA A 356 9.46 -3.24 -6.97
N ALA A 357 8.70 -2.59 -6.09
CA ALA A 357 8.63 -1.13 -5.98
C ALA A 357 9.98 -0.50 -5.66
N SER A 358 10.76 -1.11 -4.76
CA SER A 358 12.10 -0.63 -4.39
C SER A 358 13.12 -0.75 -5.54
N ALA A 359 12.90 -1.69 -6.47
CA ALA A 359 13.75 -1.85 -7.64
C ALA A 359 13.45 -0.82 -8.75
N VAL A 360 12.23 -0.26 -8.79
CA VAL A 360 11.81 0.65 -9.87
C VAL A 360 12.68 1.91 -9.96
N PRO A 361 12.94 2.70 -8.89
CA PRO A 361 13.72 3.92 -9.01
C PRO A 361 15.13 3.69 -9.60
N PRO A 362 15.97 2.76 -9.10
CA PRO A 362 17.31 2.58 -9.65
C PRO A 362 17.29 1.97 -11.06
N VAL A 363 16.42 0.99 -11.34
CA VAL A 363 16.37 0.30 -12.64
C VAL A 363 15.83 1.21 -13.73
N PHE A 364 14.68 1.86 -13.47
CA PHE A 364 14.06 2.76 -14.45
C PHE A 364 14.77 4.10 -14.53
N GLY A 365 15.38 4.59 -13.45
CA GLY A 365 16.24 5.76 -13.48
C GLY A 365 17.44 5.55 -14.40
N ALA A 366 18.14 4.41 -14.29
CA ALA A 366 19.20 4.04 -15.22
C ALA A 366 18.67 3.90 -16.65
N LEU A 367 17.53 3.24 -16.86
CA LEU A 367 16.91 3.09 -18.17
C LEU A 367 16.63 4.46 -18.81
N ILE A 368 16.02 5.40 -18.07
CA ILE A 368 15.71 6.76 -18.56
C ILE A 368 17.00 7.49 -18.92
N THR A 369 18.04 7.41 -18.07
CA THR A 369 19.31 8.09 -18.30
C THR A 369 20.01 7.61 -19.56
N HIS A 370 19.96 6.31 -19.87
CA HIS A 370 20.61 5.73 -21.04
C HIS A 370 19.74 5.71 -22.29
N THR A 371 18.43 5.99 -22.18
CA THR A 371 17.49 5.92 -23.31
C THR A 371 16.54 7.13 -23.31
N SER A 372 15.30 6.97 -22.80
CA SER A 372 14.31 8.02 -22.66
C SER A 372 13.16 7.63 -21.73
N TYR A 373 12.32 8.61 -21.35
CA TYR A 373 11.06 8.36 -20.62
C TYR A 373 10.08 7.51 -21.45
N ALA A 374 10.00 7.74 -22.74
CA ALA A 374 9.15 6.96 -23.65
C ALA A 374 9.49 5.46 -23.60
N VAL A 375 10.79 5.13 -23.62
CA VAL A 375 11.25 3.73 -23.47
C VAL A 375 10.88 3.17 -22.10
N ALA A 376 11.05 3.94 -21.05
CA ALA A 376 10.68 3.50 -19.70
C ALA A 376 9.16 3.22 -19.56
N PHE A 377 8.31 4.08 -20.12
CA PHE A 377 6.86 3.85 -20.18
C PHE A 377 6.52 2.61 -21.03
N GLY A 378 7.18 2.41 -22.16
CA GLY A 378 7.00 1.25 -23.03
C GLY A 378 7.43 -0.06 -22.34
N VAL A 379 8.57 -0.08 -21.68
CA VAL A 379 9.04 -1.25 -20.91
C VAL A 379 8.07 -1.57 -19.76
N SER A 380 7.57 -0.54 -19.07
CA SER A 380 6.58 -0.75 -18.00
C SER A 380 5.25 -1.29 -18.53
N ALA A 381 4.82 -0.87 -19.74
CA ALA A 381 3.67 -1.45 -20.45
C ALA A 381 3.90 -2.93 -20.78
N ALA A 382 5.08 -3.28 -21.27
CA ALA A 382 5.45 -4.66 -21.57
C ALA A 382 5.47 -5.55 -20.31
N ILE A 383 5.96 -5.04 -19.18
CA ILE A 383 5.89 -5.73 -17.91
C ILE A 383 4.43 -5.92 -17.45
N ALA A 384 3.58 -4.88 -17.57
CA ALA A 384 2.17 -4.99 -17.24
C ALA A 384 1.44 -6.02 -18.13
N LEU A 385 1.85 -6.17 -19.40
CA LEU A 385 1.28 -7.16 -20.31
C LEU A 385 1.47 -8.60 -19.77
N LEU A 386 2.56 -8.88 -19.08
CA LEU A 386 2.80 -10.18 -18.44
C LEU A 386 1.75 -10.51 -17.36
N ALA A 387 1.13 -9.50 -16.76
CA ALA A 387 0.08 -9.72 -15.77
C ALA A 387 -1.19 -10.32 -16.38
N VAL A 388 -1.55 -9.94 -17.62
CA VAL A 388 -2.83 -10.31 -18.24
C VAL A 388 -3.03 -11.83 -18.34
N PRO A 389 -2.07 -12.62 -18.87
CA PRO A 389 -2.21 -14.09 -18.92
C PRO A 389 -2.00 -14.74 -17.55
N THR A 390 -1.29 -14.08 -16.63
CA THR A 390 -1.03 -14.66 -15.31
C THR A 390 -2.23 -14.56 -14.38
N ILE A 391 -3.15 -13.61 -14.55
CA ILE A 391 -4.39 -13.53 -13.75
C ILE A 391 -5.24 -14.79 -13.99
N PRO A 392 -5.57 -15.58 -12.95
CA PRO A 392 -6.38 -16.78 -13.11
C PRO A 392 -7.76 -16.46 -13.71
N ARG A 393 -8.31 -17.37 -14.51
CA ARG A 393 -9.71 -17.26 -14.97
C ARG A 393 -10.63 -17.65 -13.81
N GLU A 394 -11.62 -16.82 -13.51
CA GLU A 394 -12.65 -17.10 -12.52
C GLU A 394 -13.81 -17.80 -13.23
N ALA A 395 -14.25 -18.96 -12.70
CA ALA A 395 -15.55 -19.50 -13.06
C ALA A 395 -16.64 -18.52 -12.55
N ARG A 396 -17.60 -18.17 -13.41
CA ARG A 396 -18.55 -17.05 -13.24
C ARG A 396 -19.44 -17.06 -11.97
N ASP A 397 -19.43 -18.13 -11.16
CA ASP A 397 -20.52 -18.38 -10.20
C ASP A 397 -20.14 -18.38 -8.70
N ARG A 398 -19.04 -17.72 -8.27
CA ARG A 398 -18.53 -17.97 -6.90
C ARG A 398 -18.68 -16.84 -5.88
N LEU A 399 -19.26 -15.69 -6.19
CA LEU A 399 -19.53 -14.65 -5.19
C LEU A 399 -20.99 -14.58 -4.73
N HIS A 400 -21.88 -15.35 -5.32
CA HIS A 400 -23.30 -15.42 -4.96
C HIS A 400 -23.69 -16.74 -4.24
N GLN A 401 -22.75 -17.65 -4.02
CA GLN A 401 -22.84 -18.79 -3.12
C GLN A 401 -22.08 -18.49 -1.81
#